data_087fd7c8122fe7768d935eb20dd76348
#
_entry.id   087fd7c8122fe7768d935eb20dd76348
#
_cell.length_a   1.000
_cell.length_b   1.000
_cell.length_c   1.000
_cell.angle_alpha   90.00
_cell.angle_beta   90.00
_cell.angle_gamma   90.00
#
_symmetry.space_group_name_H-M   'P 1'
#
loop_
_entity.id
_entity.type
_entity.pdbx_description
1 polymer ?
#
loop_
_entity_poly.entity_id
_entity_poly.type
_entity_poly.pdbx_seq_one_letter_code
_entity_poly.pdbx_strand_id
1 'polypeptide(L)'
;MKLDSRHIILQKIAAFSDKSVLNATFENEDARIYKPIEGSLDSCFQAELALIGGESCSFKTDAELYAGLNSFLVEKRFSAVCSCLPDIQNLLPNVSLNCEPYAEMDAAITECEFLVARTGSVLISSASYGGRQLNVFPPVHIVIAKRSQLVPFVTHALQALQEKYLGALPSLVSLISGPSRTADIEKTLVMGAHGPRELYVLIAENL
;
A
#
# COMPACT_ATOMS: atom_id res chain seq x y z
N MET A 1 -18.81 -0.85 -44.45
CA MET A 1 -18.28 -1.55 -43.25
C MET A 1 -18.21 -0.51 -42.12
N LYS A 2 -19.12 -0.54 -41.16
CA LYS A 2 -19.07 0.39 -40.01
C LYS A 2 -17.90 -0.01 -39.13
N LEU A 3 -16.89 0.84 -39.00
CA LEU A 3 -15.83 0.67 -38.02
C LEU A 3 -16.47 0.55 -36.63
N ASP A 4 -16.11 -0.49 -35.89
CA ASP A 4 -16.55 -0.71 -34.54
C ASP A 4 -16.14 0.49 -33.64
N SER A 5 -17.08 1.06 -32.90
CA SER A 5 -16.86 2.21 -32.02
C SER A 5 -15.70 2.00 -31.09
N ARG A 6 -15.46 0.77 -30.63
CA ARG A 6 -14.31 0.38 -29.82
C ARG A 6 -12.97 0.63 -30.55
N HIS A 7 -12.89 0.25 -31.83
CA HIS A 7 -11.68 0.44 -32.63
C HIS A 7 -11.36 1.92 -32.85
N ILE A 8 -12.38 2.75 -33.07
CA ILE A 8 -12.23 4.20 -33.20
C ILE A 8 -11.73 4.83 -31.89
N ILE A 9 -12.25 4.41 -30.73
CA ILE A 9 -11.84 4.91 -29.43
C ILE A 9 -10.39 4.52 -29.16
N LEU A 10 -10.03 3.26 -29.38
CA LEU A 10 -8.66 2.78 -29.17
C LEU A 10 -7.64 3.48 -30.08
N GLN A 11 -7.99 3.74 -31.35
CA GLN A 11 -7.12 4.52 -32.24
C GLN A 11 -6.93 5.96 -31.74
N LYS A 12 -8.00 6.61 -31.27
CA LYS A 12 -7.88 7.96 -30.69
C LYS A 12 -7.00 7.97 -29.44
N ILE A 13 -7.16 7.01 -28.54
CA ILE A 13 -6.32 6.88 -27.34
C ILE A 13 -4.85 6.65 -27.75
N ALA A 14 -4.59 5.77 -28.70
CA ALA A 14 -3.24 5.50 -29.17
C ALA A 14 -2.58 6.72 -29.83
N ALA A 15 -3.36 7.55 -30.54
CA ALA A 15 -2.88 8.79 -31.13
C ALA A 15 -2.51 9.87 -30.09
N PHE A 16 -3.11 9.81 -28.89
CA PHE A 16 -2.82 10.71 -27.77
C PHE A 16 -1.75 10.18 -26.81
N SER A 17 -1.25 8.96 -27.01
CA SER A 17 -0.14 8.43 -26.22
C SER A 17 1.19 9.05 -26.69
N ASP A 18 1.31 10.36 -26.54
CA ASP A 18 2.57 11.06 -26.76
C ASP A 18 3.51 10.71 -25.60
N LYS A 19 4.53 9.91 -25.90
CA LYS A 19 5.57 9.50 -24.93
C LYS A 19 6.36 10.69 -24.36
N SER A 20 6.22 11.89 -24.93
CA SER A 20 6.88 13.11 -24.47
C SER A 20 6.33 13.59 -23.11
N VAL A 21 5.09 13.28 -22.76
CA VAL A 21 4.49 13.67 -21.48
C VAL A 21 5.08 12.90 -20.29
N LEU A 22 5.62 11.70 -20.54
CA LEU A 22 6.30 10.89 -19.49
C LEU A 22 7.73 11.36 -19.17
N ASN A 23 8.28 12.27 -19.98
CA ASN A 23 9.61 12.84 -19.80
C ASN A 23 9.58 14.27 -19.22
N ALA A 24 8.48 14.68 -18.58
CA ALA A 24 8.50 15.88 -17.77
C ALA A 24 9.51 15.64 -16.64
N THR A 25 10.73 16.11 -16.83
CA THR A 25 11.70 16.26 -15.75
C THR A 25 11.07 17.24 -14.78
N PHE A 26 10.57 16.72 -13.68
CA PHE A 26 10.23 17.54 -12.52
C PHE A 26 11.54 18.13 -12.01
N GLU A 27 11.91 19.29 -12.53
CA GLU A 27 12.99 20.07 -11.93
C GLU A 27 12.59 20.34 -10.47
N ASN A 28 13.55 20.23 -9.60
CA ASN A 28 13.47 20.22 -8.13
C ASN A 28 12.88 21.50 -7.50
N GLU A 29 11.82 22.08 -8.06
CA GLU A 29 11.06 23.18 -7.44
C GLU A 29 10.28 22.73 -6.20
N ASP A 30 10.05 21.42 -6.06
CA ASP A 30 9.30 20.83 -4.98
C ASP A 30 9.97 20.92 -3.59
N ALA A 31 11.28 21.10 -3.55
CA ALA A 31 12.03 21.28 -2.30
C ALA A 31 11.56 22.50 -1.47
N ARG A 32 10.84 23.45 -2.08
CA ARG A 32 10.32 24.64 -1.39
C ARG A 32 8.89 24.43 -0.84
N ILE A 33 8.15 23.47 -1.37
CA ILE A 33 6.76 23.22 -1.00
C ILE A 33 6.67 22.35 0.24
N TYR A 34 7.59 21.40 0.36
CA TYR A 34 7.60 20.48 1.50
C TYR A 34 8.61 20.93 2.56
N LYS A 35 8.13 21.06 3.80
CA LYS A 35 9.03 21.25 4.95
C LYS A 35 10.01 20.09 5.04
N PRO A 36 11.27 20.32 5.41
CA PRO A 36 12.22 19.24 5.69
C PRO A 36 11.64 18.26 6.72
N ILE A 37 12.00 16.99 6.58
CA ILE A 37 11.67 15.98 7.58
C ILE A 37 12.62 16.19 8.77
N GLU A 38 12.05 16.43 9.94
CA GLU A 38 12.80 16.54 11.19
C GLU A 38 12.87 15.16 11.86
N GLY A 39 14.06 14.75 12.29
CA GLY A 39 14.29 13.46 12.93
C GLY A 39 14.47 12.30 11.96
N SER A 40 14.12 11.09 12.38
CA SER A 40 14.25 9.89 11.56
C SER A 40 13.05 9.70 10.64
N LEU A 41 13.25 9.01 9.50
CA LEU A 41 12.14 8.67 8.60
C LEU A 41 11.09 7.82 9.30
N ASP A 42 11.51 6.91 10.20
CA ASP A 42 10.59 6.06 10.97
C ASP A 42 9.67 6.89 11.86
N SER A 43 10.22 7.82 12.65
CA SER A 43 9.42 8.67 13.53
C SER A 43 8.47 9.57 12.75
N CYS A 44 8.92 10.08 11.60
CA CYS A 44 8.08 10.87 10.71
C CYS A 44 6.94 10.01 10.14
N PHE A 45 7.25 8.82 9.62
CA PHE A 45 6.24 7.90 9.08
C PHE A 45 5.17 7.53 10.11
N GLN A 46 5.61 7.15 11.33
CA GLN A 46 4.69 6.78 12.42
C GLN A 46 3.76 7.93 12.80
N ALA A 47 4.31 9.14 12.94
CA ALA A 47 3.53 10.31 13.28
C ALA A 47 2.51 10.68 12.18
N GLU A 48 2.94 10.70 10.92
CA GLU A 48 2.07 11.04 9.79
C GLU A 48 1.00 9.95 9.53
N LEU A 49 1.36 8.67 9.67
CA LEU A 49 0.39 7.56 9.57
C LEU A 49 -0.67 7.65 10.68
N ALA A 50 -0.28 7.97 11.90
CA ALA A 50 -1.21 8.14 13.01
C ALA A 50 -2.18 9.32 12.78
N LEU A 51 -1.70 10.44 12.21
CA LEU A 51 -2.55 11.60 11.86
C LEU A 51 -3.65 11.25 10.85
N ILE A 52 -3.39 10.31 9.95
CA ILE A 52 -4.37 9.83 8.98
C ILE A 52 -5.15 8.60 9.47
N GLY A 53 -4.94 8.17 10.72
CA GLY A 53 -5.72 7.12 11.39
C GLY A 53 -5.25 5.70 11.12
N GLY A 54 -4.03 5.51 10.64
CA GLY A 54 -3.38 4.20 10.62
C GLY A 54 -2.50 4.02 11.85
N GLU A 55 -2.04 2.81 12.07
CA GLU A 55 -1.15 2.44 13.19
C GLU A 55 0.11 1.75 12.65
N SER A 56 1.24 1.96 13.31
CA SER A 56 2.48 1.26 12.96
C SER A 56 3.26 0.80 14.18
N CYS A 57 3.97 -0.30 14.00
CA CYS A 57 4.87 -0.85 14.99
C CYS A 57 6.18 -1.26 14.32
N SER A 58 7.32 -0.99 14.98
CA SER A 58 8.65 -1.36 14.49
C SER A 58 9.25 -2.47 15.34
N PHE A 59 9.92 -3.41 14.68
CA PHE A 59 10.55 -4.59 15.26
C PHE A 59 12.01 -4.66 14.85
N LYS A 60 12.86 -5.18 15.73
CA LYS A 60 14.30 -5.30 15.43
C LYS A 60 14.61 -6.49 14.55
N THR A 61 13.78 -7.54 14.62
CA THR A 61 13.98 -8.77 13.88
C THR A 61 12.66 -9.28 13.29
N ASP A 62 12.75 -10.12 12.27
CA ASP A 62 11.61 -10.80 11.66
C ASP A 62 10.89 -11.69 12.68
N ALA A 63 11.64 -12.40 13.52
CA ALA A 63 11.08 -13.25 14.55
C ALA A 63 10.20 -12.46 15.52
N GLU A 64 10.66 -11.26 15.94
CA GLU A 64 9.86 -10.34 16.77
C GLU A 64 8.62 -9.84 16.03
N LEU A 65 8.75 -9.50 14.75
CA LEU A 65 7.63 -9.06 13.93
C LEU A 65 6.55 -10.14 13.86
N TYR A 66 6.91 -11.36 13.47
CA TYR A 66 5.93 -12.44 13.34
C TYR A 66 5.34 -12.89 14.66
N ALA A 67 6.12 -12.88 15.76
CA ALA A 67 5.61 -13.12 17.10
C ALA A 67 4.62 -12.03 17.54
N GLY A 68 4.96 -10.76 17.28
CA GLY A 68 4.08 -9.62 17.54
C GLY A 68 2.81 -9.66 16.72
N LEU A 69 2.93 -9.98 15.42
CA LEU A 69 1.78 -10.13 14.53
C LEU A 69 0.86 -11.27 15.00
N ASN A 70 1.41 -12.43 15.35
CA ASN A 70 0.60 -13.53 15.87
C ASN A 70 -0.16 -13.13 17.14
N SER A 71 0.50 -12.45 18.08
CA SER A 71 -0.11 -11.94 19.31
C SER A 71 -1.24 -10.94 19.00
N PHE A 72 -1.01 -10.04 18.05
CA PHE A 72 -1.99 -9.06 17.59
C PHE A 72 -3.23 -9.74 16.97
N LEU A 73 -3.04 -10.75 16.10
CA LEU A 73 -4.16 -11.47 15.49
C LEU A 73 -5.02 -12.18 16.55
N VAL A 74 -4.39 -12.75 17.58
CA VAL A 74 -5.09 -13.39 18.70
C VAL A 74 -5.84 -12.36 19.55
N GLU A 75 -5.22 -11.23 19.88
CA GLU A 75 -5.83 -10.15 20.67
C GLU A 75 -7.07 -9.57 19.98
N LYS A 76 -6.97 -9.31 18.70
CA LYS A 76 -8.09 -8.82 17.85
C LYS A 76 -9.16 -9.90 17.60
N ARG A 77 -8.88 -11.15 17.93
CA ARG A 77 -9.77 -12.31 17.72
C ARG A 77 -10.17 -12.49 16.26
N PHE A 78 -9.25 -12.21 15.34
CA PHE A 78 -9.51 -12.48 13.93
C PHE A 78 -9.55 -14.00 13.69
N SER A 79 -10.61 -14.45 13.04
CA SER A 79 -10.84 -15.86 12.74
C SER A 79 -10.49 -16.22 11.29
N ALA A 80 -10.64 -15.28 10.39
CA ALA A 80 -10.41 -15.43 8.97
C ALA A 80 -9.35 -14.41 8.48
N VAL A 81 -8.09 -14.79 8.59
CA VAL A 81 -6.95 -13.98 8.13
C VAL A 81 -6.34 -14.63 6.90
N CYS A 82 -6.08 -13.85 5.86
CA CYS A 82 -5.47 -14.37 4.66
C CYS A 82 -4.25 -13.57 4.19
N SER A 83 -3.42 -14.24 3.41
CA SER A 83 -2.26 -13.64 2.75
C SER A 83 -1.88 -14.45 1.52
N CYS A 84 -1.36 -13.77 0.49
CA CYS A 84 -0.75 -14.42 -0.67
C CYS A 84 0.79 -14.43 -0.59
N LEU A 85 1.38 -14.07 0.56
CA LEU A 85 2.82 -14.07 0.74
C LEU A 85 3.37 -15.49 0.75
N PRO A 86 4.47 -15.77 0.04
CA PRO A 86 5.15 -17.04 0.12
C PRO A 86 5.54 -17.36 1.57
N ASP A 87 5.49 -18.63 1.92
CA ASP A 87 5.92 -19.15 3.22
C ASP A 87 5.22 -18.57 4.46
N ILE A 88 4.19 -17.72 4.27
CA ILE A 88 3.47 -17.09 5.40
C ILE A 88 2.93 -18.15 6.38
N GLN A 89 2.47 -19.30 5.90
CA GLN A 89 1.94 -20.38 6.74
C GLN A 89 3.00 -21.06 7.61
N ASN A 90 4.27 -21.02 7.20
CA ASN A 90 5.37 -21.52 8.01
C ASN A 90 5.61 -20.63 9.25
N LEU A 91 5.29 -19.35 9.11
CA LEU A 91 5.50 -18.32 10.15
C LEU A 91 4.21 -18.08 10.96
N LEU A 92 3.07 -18.17 10.31
CA LEU A 92 1.73 -17.94 10.86
C LEU A 92 0.77 -19.04 10.40
N PRO A 93 0.75 -20.21 11.06
CA PRO A 93 -0.01 -21.38 10.61
C PRO A 93 -1.52 -21.16 10.48
N ASN A 94 -2.07 -20.17 11.19
CA ASN A 94 -3.50 -19.84 11.18
C ASN A 94 -3.91 -18.89 10.04
N VAL A 95 -2.94 -18.42 9.22
CA VAL A 95 -3.21 -17.54 8.08
C VAL A 95 -3.51 -18.41 6.86
N SER A 96 -4.63 -18.14 6.19
CA SER A 96 -5.05 -18.85 4.97
C SER A 96 -4.31 -18.31 3.74
N LEU A 97 -3.91 -19.19 2.83
CA LEU A 97 -3.48 -18.80 1.47
C LEU A 97 -4.66 -18.61 0.52
N ASN A 98 -5.83 -19.16 0.87
CA ASN A 98 -7.05 -18.88 0.13
C ASN A 98 -7.74 -17.66 0.70
N CYS A 99 -7.73 -16.58 -0.05
CA CYS A 99 -8.34 -15.31 0.32
C CYS A 99 -9.77 -15.13 -0.23
N GLU A 100 -10.31 -16.11 -0.92
CA GLU A 100 -11.66 -16.03 -1.46
C GLU A 100 -12.67 -16.82 -0.61
N PRO A 101 -13.88 -16.30 -0.39
CA PRO A 101 -14.32 -14.95 -0.82
C PRO A 101 -13.79 -13.85 0.11
N TYR A 102 -13.27 -12.78 -0.45
CA TYR A 102 -12.66 -11.65 0.29
C TYR A 102 -13.60 -11.01 1.32
N ALA A 103 -14.91 -11.07 1.09
CA ALA A 103 -15.91 -10.49 1.98
C ALA A 103 -16.06 -11.24 3.32
N GLU A 104 -15.55 -12.45 3.41
CA GLU A 104 -15.59 -13.28 4.63
C GLU A 104 -14.29 -13.18 5.44
N MET A 105 -13.28 -12.44 4.92
CA MET A 105 -12.02 -12.24 5.61
C MET A 105 -12.13 -11.11 6.64
N ASP A 106 -11.62 -11.34 7.84
CA ASP A 106 -11.48 -10.32 8.89
C ASP A 106 -10.32 -9.39 8.59
N ALA A 107 -9.21 -9.96 8.10
CA ALA A 107 -7.98 -9.22 7.81
C ALA A 107 -7.21 -9.82 6.64
N ALA A 108 -6.45 -8.97 5.95
CA ALA A 108 -5.45 -9.38 4.97
C ALA A 108 -4.08 -8.89 5.33
N ILE A 109 -3.06 -9.76 5.11
CA ILE A 109 -1.66 -9.44 5.28
C ILE A 109 -1.02 -9.31 3.89
N THR A 110 -0.38 -8.19 3.62
CA THR A 110 0.34 -7.92 2.35
C THR A 110 1.73 -7.34 2.63
N GLU A 111 2.56 -7.33 1.60
CA GLU A 111 3.75 -6.46 1.55
C GLU A 111 3.41 -5.12 0.88
N CYS A 112 4.42 -4.24 0.84
CA CYS A 112 4.37 -2.99 0.09
C CYS A 112 5.59 -2.86 -0.82
N GLU A 113 5.52 -1.90 -1.75
CA GLU A 113 6.69 -1.47 -2.51
C GLU A 113 7.56 -0.52 -1.67
N PHE A 114 6.94 0.52 -1.14
CA PHE A 114 7.59 1.54 -0.32
C PHE A 114 6.65 2.10 0.74
N LEU A 115 7.25 2.64 1.80
CA LEU A 115 6.60 3.48 2.80
C LEU A 115 7.07 4.92 2.61
N VAL A 116 6.14 5.88 2.58
CA VAL A 116 6.45 7.29 2.36
C VAL A 116 6.34 8.05 3.67
N ALA A 117 7.49 8.44 4.22
CA ALA A 117 7.56 9.05 5.53
C ALA A 117 6.74 10.33 5.66
N ARG A 118 6.86 11.24 4.69
CA ARG A 118 6.22 12.57 4.72
C ARG A 118 4.69 12.55 4.76
N THR A 119 4.08 11.49 4.29
CA THR A 119 2.61 11.37 4.18
C THR A 119 2.04 10.22 4.99
N GLY A 120 2.88 9.43 5.66
CA GLY A 120 2.43 8.22 6.34
C GLY A 120 1.77 7.21 5.40
N SER A 121 2.14 7.22 4.12
CA SER A 121 1.44 6.46 3.10
C SER A 121 2.19 5.19 2.72
N VAL A 122 1.44 4.19 2.28
CA VAL A 122 1.96 2.90 1.80
C VAL A 122 1.80 2.82 0.29
N LEU A 123 2.89 2.66 -0.44
CA LEU A 123 2.88 2.42 -1.88
C LEU A 123 2.80 0.93 -2.16
N ILE A 124 1.78 0.51 -2.89
CA ILE A 124 1.56 -0.87 -3.32
C ILE A 124 1.47 -0.94 -4.84
N SER A 125 1.68 -2.13 -5.40
CA SER A 125 1.51 -2.36 -6.83
C SER A 125 0.79 -3.66 -7.14
N SER A 126 0.32 -3.81 -8.39
CA SER A 126 -0.27 -5.05 -8.87
C SER A 126 0.76 -6.17 -9.12
N ALA A 127 2.05 -5.89 -8.95
CA ALA A 127 3.11 -6.88 -9.05
C ALA A 127 3.35 -7.63 -7.73
N SER A 128 2.85 -7.09 -6.60
CA SER A 128 2.93 -7.78 -5.31
C SER A 128 1.95 -8.96 -5.23
N TYR A 129 2.25 -9.91 -4.38
CA TYR A 129 1.47 -11.16 -4.22
C TYR A 129 -0.02 -10.94 -3.91
N GLY A 130 -0.38 -9.87 -3.23
CA GLY A 130 -1.77 -9.48 -2.94
C GLY A 130 -2.55 -8.96 -4.14
N GLY A 131 -1.90 -8.72 -5.28
CA GLY A 131 -2.53 -8.21 -6.49
C GLY A 131 -3.25 -6.87 -6.28
N ARG A 132 -4.50 -6.78 -6.77
CA ARG A 132 -5.29 -5.55 -6.74
C ARG A 132 -6.41 -5.57 -5.69
N GLN A 133 -6.73 -6.71 -5.13
CA GLN A 133 -7.96 -6.93 -4.38
C GLN A 133 -7.71 -7.08 -2.88
N LEU A 134 -6.64 -7.76 -2.50
CA LEU A 134 -6.39 -8.13 -1.11
C LEU A 134 -6.20 -6.91 -0.18
N ASN A 135 -5.69 -5.82 -0.71
CA ASN A 135 -5.51 -4.57 0.01
C ASN A 135 -6.76 -3.67 0.07
N VAL A 136 -7.90 -4.10 -0.51
CA VAL A 136 -9.11 -3.28 -0.62
C VAL A 136 -10.31 -3.94 0.04
N PHE A 137 -10.51 -5.26 -0.16
CA PHE A 137 -11.75 -5.92 0.26
C PHE A 137 -11.83 -6.25 1.76
N PRO A 138 -10.82 -6.83 2.41
CA PRO A 138 -10.90 -7.13 3.84
C PRO A 138 -11.02 -5.87 4.69
N PRO A 139 -11.79 -5.90 5.79
CA PRO A 139 -12.01 -4.73 6.63
C PRO A 139 -10.76 -4.24 7.36
N VAL A 140 -9.77 -5.12 7.56
CA VAL A 140 -8.48 -4.80 8.16
C VAL A 140 -7.35 -5.12 7.18
N HIS A 141 -6.50 -4.14 6.91
CA HIS A 141 -5.31 -4.30 6.10
C HIS A 141 -4.06 -4.21 6.97
N ILE A 142 -3.27 -5.27 6.98
CA ILE A 142 -2.00 -5.37 7.70
C ILE A 142 -0.88 -5.42 6.67
N VAL A 143 0.04 -4.48 6.74
CA VAL A 143 1.19 -4.38 5.83
C VAL A 143 2.45 -4.78 6.57
N ILE A 144 3.19 -5.73 6.02
CA ILE A 144 4.55 -6.07 6.45
C ILE A 144 5.53 -5.33 5.57
N ALA A 145 6.47 -4.61 6.17
CA ALA A 145 7.45 -3.81 5.46
C ALA A 145 8.85 -3.96 6.04
N LYS A 146 9.85 -3.76 5.20
CA LYS A 146 11.25 -3.60 5.60
C LYS A 146 11.54 -2.13 5.86
N ARG A 147 12.40 -1.86 6.82
CA ARG A 147 12.88 -0.49 7.05
C ARG A 147 13.55 0.11 5.81
N SER A 148 14.22 -0.72 5.00
CA SER A 148 14.83 -0.31 3.73
C SER A 148 13.85 0.19 2.66
N GLN A 149 12.55 -0.09 2.82
CA GLN A 149 11.49 0.40 1.92
C GLN A 149 11.00 1.80 2.32
N LEU A 150 11.49 2.36 3.42
CA LEU A 150 11.08 3.69 3.88
C LEU A 150 11.80 4.79 3.10
N VAL A 151 11.04 5.64 2.46
CA VAL A 151 11.54 6.77 1.66
C VAL A 151 10.95 8.10 2.14
N PRO A 152 11.63 9.24 1.94
CA PRO A 152 11.16 10.51 2.48
C PRO A 152 9.89 11.03 1.80
N PHE A 153 9.80 11.00 0.46
CA PHE A 153 8.71 11.62 -0.32
C PHE A 153 8.18 10.68 -1.39
N VAL A 154 6.97 10.94 -1.88
CA VAL A 154 6.32 10.18 -2.96
C VAL A 154 7.18 10.13 -4.23
N THR A 155 7.87 11.23 -4.56
CA THR A 155 8.78 11.30 -5.71
C THR A 155 9.90 10.27 -5.63
N HIS A 156 10.50 10.07 -4.45
CA HIS A 156 11.52 9.04 -4.22
C HIS A 156 10.95 7.62 -4.37
N ALA A 157 9.73 7.40 -3.86
CA ALA A 157 9.07 6.10 -4.01
C ALA A 157 8.80 5.77 -5.49
N LEU A 158 8.32 6.75 -6.27
CA LEU A 158 8.06 6.56 -7.70
C LEU A 158 9.34 6.36 -8.50
N GLN A 159 10.41 7.11 -8.18
CA GLN A 159 11.72 6.93 -8.82
C GLN A 159 12.29 5.54 -8.52
N ALA A 160 12.29 5.13 -7.25
CA ALA A 160 12.75 3.80 -6.85
C ALA A 160 11.92 2.68 -7.48
N LEU A 161 10.61 2.90 -7.66
CA LEU A 161 9.75 1.96 -8.36
C LEU A 161 10.12 1.84 -9.85
N GLN A 162 10.41 2.96 -10.52
CA GLN A 162 10.88 2.96 -11.92
C GLN A 162 12.20 2.20 -12.06
N GLU A 163 13.14 2.41 -11.15
CA GLU A 163 14.41 1.69 -11.12
C GLU A 163 14.21 0.20 -10.87
N LYS A 164 13.39 -0.18 -9.88
CA LYS A 164 13.07 -1.58 -9.54
C LYS A 164 12.51 -2.35 -10.73
N TYR A 165 11.65 -1.74 -11.52
CA TYR A 165 10.96 -2.37 -12.64
C TYR A 165 11.58 -2.04 -14.01
N LEU A 166 12.77 -1.43 -14.05
CA LEU A 166 13.49 -1.06 -15.27
C LEU A 166 12.61 -0.31 -16.30
N GLY A 167 11.71 0.53 -15.81
CA GLY A 167 10.76 1.28 -16.62
C GLY A 167 9.51 0.51 -17.07
N ALA A 168 9.44 -0.80 -16.84
CA ALA A 168 8.25 -1.63 -17.12
C ALA A 168 7.31 -1.66 -15.90
N LEU A 169 6.73 -0.52 -15.55
CA LEU A 169 5.92 -0.35 -14.36
C LEU A 169 4.75 -1.33 -14.28
N PRO A 170 4.36 -1.78 -13.07
CA PRO A 170 3.13 -2.54 -12.86
C PRO A 170 1.91 -1.80 -13.39
N SER A 171 0.92 -2.55 -13.85
CA SER A 171 -0.30 -2.00 -14.47
C SER A 171 -1.19 -1.20 -13.51
N LEU A 172 -0.92 -1.31 -12.20
CA LEU A 172 -1.54 -0.50 -11.15
C LEU A 172 -0.48 -0.21 -10.08
N VAL A 173 -0.41 1.03 -9.69
CA VAL A 173 0.34 1.51 -8.52
C VAL A 173 -0.63 2.35 -7.69
N SER A 174 -0.75 2.05 -6.42
CA SER A 174 -1.66 2.76 -5.50
C SER A 174 -0.91 3.28 -4.29
N LEU A 175 -1.22 4.51 -3.91
CA LEU A 175 -0.75 5.14 -2.68
C LEU A 175 -1.88 5.11 -1.66
N ILE A 176 -1.75 4.28 -0.64
CA ILE A 176 -2.72 4.14 0.46
C ILE A 176 -2.34 5.14 1.54
N SER A 177 -3.22 6.10 1.81
CA SER A 177 -3.03 7.15 2.81
C SER A 177 -4.06 6.99 3.92
N GLY A 178 -3.83 6.02 4.81
CA GLY A 178 -4.72 5.67 5.92
C GLY A 178 -5.90 4.76 5.54
N PRO A 179 -6.78 4.47 6.52
CA PRO A 179 -8.00 3.72 6.34
C PRO A 179 -8.98 4.40 5.38
N SER A 180 -9.87 3.61 4.78
CA SER A 180 -10.91 4.13 3.87
C SER A 180 -11.89 5.04 4.60
N ARG A 181 -12.05 6.26 4.11
CA ARG A 181 -12.95 7.29 4.63
C ARG A 181 -13.79 7.87 3.51
N THR A 182 -15.10 7.88 3.68
CA THR A 182 -16.04 8.51 2.76
C THR A 182 -16.85 9.56 3.51
N ALA A 183 -16.80 10.81 3.05
CA ALA A 183 -17.43 11.94 3.72
C ALA A 183 -18.72 12.42 3.04
N ASP A 184 -19.10 11.82 1.91
CA ASP A 184 -20.10 12.38 0.98
C ASP A 184 -21.52 11.84 1.20
N ILE A 185 -21.71 10.90 2.13
CA ILE A 185 -23.03 10.33 2.42
C ILE A 185 -23.61 11.07 3.62
N GLU A 186 -24.62 11.91 3.39
CA GLU A 186 -25.38 12.65 4.41
C GLU A 186 -24.55 13.51 5.37
N LYS A 187 -23.37 14.01 4.92
CA LYS A 187 -22.43 14.80 5.74
C LYS A 187 -21.87 14.04 6.96
N THR A 188 -21.97 12.73 6.97
CA THR A 188 -21.38 11.87 8.00
C THR A 188 -20.15 11.14 7.47
N LEU A 189 -19.11 11.06 8.29
CA LEU A 189 -17.90 10.31 7.96
C LEU A 189 -18.19 8.81 8.10
N VAL A 190 -18.17 8.08 6.97
CA VAL A 190 -18.33 6.62 6.95
C VAL A 190 -16.96 5.98 6.76
N MET A 191 -16.60 5.09 7.68
CA MET A 191 -15.36 4.32 7.60
C MET A 191 -15.60 3.01 6.83
N GLY A 192 -14.69 2.68 5.89
CA GLY A 192 -14.68 1.39 5.23
C GLY A 192 -15.75 1.16 4.16
N ALA A 193 -16.32 2.22 3.57
CA ALA A 193 -17.31 2.05 2.49
C ALA A 193 -16.70 1.49 1.19
N HIS A 194 -15.44 1.79 0.91
CA HIS A 194 -14.74 1.42 -0.34
C HIS A 194 -13.34 0.88 -0.10
N GLY A 195 -13.03 0.37 1.09
CA GLY A 195 -11.72 -0.16 1.45
C GLY A 195 -11.62 -0.50 2.93
N PRO A 196 -10.44 -0.90 3.41
CA PRO A 196 -10.24 -1.28 4.80
C PRO A 196 -10.63 -0.18 5.80
N ARG A 197 -11.24 -0.58 6.90
CA ARG A 197 -11.56 0.33 8.02
C ARG A 197 -10.37 0.61 8.90
N GLU A 198 -9.42 -0.32 8.93
CA GLU A 198 -8.21 -0.25 9.75
C GLU A 198 -6.99 -0.54 8.88
N LEU A 199 -5.90 0.18 9.11
CA LEU A 199 -4.62 0.00 8.45
C LEU A 199 -3.52 -0.11 9.50
N TYR A 200 -2.81 -1.23 9.49
CA TYR A 200 -1.66 -1.50 10.35
C TYR A 200 -0.41 -1.72 9.51
N VAL A 201 0.71 -1.09 9.91
CA VAL A 201 2.00 -1.24 9.23
C VAL A 201 3.03 -1.75 10.21
N LEU A 202 3.54 -2.95 9.96
CA LEU A 202 4.56 -3.61 10.75
C LEU A 202 5.89 -3.52 10.04
N ILE A 203 6.89 -2.91 10.67
CA ILE A 203 8.18 -2.60 10.06
C ILE A 203 9.26 -3.42 10.76
N ALA A 204 10.01 -4.24 10.02
CA ALA A 204 11.20 -4.91 10.52
C ALA A 204 12.48 -4.23 10.01
N GLU A 205 13.53 -4.21 10.83
CA GLU A 205 14.82 -3.64 10.45
C GLU A 205 15.51 -4.49 9.37
N ASN A 206 15.38 -5.82 9.45
CA ASN A 206 15.98 -6.79 8.52
C ASN A 206 14.95 -7.88 8.21
N LEU A 207 14.32 -7.83 7.07
CA LEU A 207 13.47 -8.89 6.49
C LEU A 207 14.21 -9.55 5.32
#